data_2288bfd745cab485a7ac7394a4991849
#
_entry.id   2288bfd745cab485a7ac7394a4991849
#
_cell.length_a   1.000
_cell.length_b   1.000
_cell.length_c   1.000
_cell.angle_alpha   90.00
_cell.angle_beta   90.00
_cell.angle_gamma   90.00
#
_symmetry.space_group_name_H-M   'P 1'
#
loop_
_entity.id
_entity.type
_entity.pdbx_description
1 polymer ?
#
loop_
_entity_poly.entity_id
_entity_poly.type
_entity_poly.pdbx_seq_one_letter_code
_entity_poly.pdbx_strand_id
1 'polypeptide(L)'
;WRPSAPIVGLGNVQPSLTVRRDGSVVAWMRDNGPPPHRLLRAESTDRGETWTPAVDSEIPNPGSGAEVRVLRSGEWIFIGNDVENGRHSLAVWMSQDEGETWGFRRRLVEAQAGQGSFSYPSLLEARDGWLHATWSEAIGGRETIRHARFNRAWIRAAGLNP
;
A
#
# COMPACT_ATOMS: atom_id res chain seq x y z
N TRP A 1 -21.10 -15.92 10.85
CA TRP A 1 -20.64 -14.66 10.23
C TRP A 1 -21.37 -13.48 10.86
N ARG A 2 -20.63 -12.45 11.22
CA ARG A 2 -21.18 -11.16 11.67
C ARG A 2 -20.27 -10.03 11.20
N PRO A 3 -20.80 -8.85 10.79
CA PRO A 3 -20.00 -7.67 10.52
C PRO A 3 -19.55 -7.01 11.83
N SER A 4 -18.37 -6.36 11.83
CA SER A 4 -17.99 -5.40 12.87
C SER A 4 -18.78 -4.09 12.74
N ALA A 5 -18.63 -3.19 13.73
CA ALA A 5 -18.97 -1.80 13.53
C ALA A 5 -18.09 -1.18 12.42
N PRO A 6 -18.59 -0.17 11.68
CA PRO A 6 -17.78 0.52 10.67
C PRO A 6 -16.54 1.16 11.30
N ILE A 7 -15.42 1.15 10.55
CA ILE A 7 -14.22 1.91 10.91
C ILE A 7 -14.55 3.40 10.72
N VAL A 8 -14.48 4.17 11.80
CA VAL A 8 -14.76 5.61 11.77
C VAL A 8 -13.60 6.36 11.11
N GLY A 9 -13.90 7.24 10.14
CA GLY A 9 -12.91 8.05 9.45
C GLY A 9 -13.53 8.90 8.34
N LEU A 10 -12.77 9.88 7.85
CA LEU A 10 -13.19 10.73 6.75
C LEU A 10 -12.62 10.20 5.42
N GLY A 11 -13.50 9.65 4.58
CA GLY A 11 -13.12 9.21 3.23
C GLY A 11 -12.36 7.88 3.16
N ASN A 12 -12.32 7.12 4.23
CA ASN A 12 -11.65 5.81 4.29
C ASN A 12 -12.44 4.76 3.49
N VAL A 13 -11.81 4.26 2.41
CA VAL A 13 -12.38 3.24 1.50
C VAL A 13 -11.31 2.24 1.03
N GLN A 14 -11.71 1.17 0.38
CA GLN A 14 -10.82 0.17 -0.25
C GLN A 14 -9.69 -0.32 0.68
N PRO A 15 -10.03 -1.06 1.75
CA PRO A 15 -9.04 -1.53 2.72
C PRO A 15 -8.20 -2.69 2.20
N SER A 16 -6.93 -2.73 2.63
CA SER A 16 -6.06 -3.90 2.67
C SER A 16 -5.79 -4.26 4.12
N LEU A 17 -5.80 -5.54 4.47
CA LEU A 17 -5.64 -6.00 5.85
C LEU A 17 -4.31 -6.71 6.05
N THR A 18 -3.67 -6.43 7.18
CA THR A 18 -2.52 -7.16 7.67
C THR A 18 -2.71 -7.60 9.12
N VAL A 19 -2.06 -8.69 9.51
CA VAL A 19 -2.12 -9.21 10.88
C VAL A 19 -0.72 -9.16 11.47
N ARG A 20 -0.58 -8.57 12.67
CA ARG A 20 0.66 -8.54 13.44
C ARG A 20 0.91 -9.89 14.14
N ARG A 21 2.11 -10.09 14.64
CA ARG A 21 2.50 -11.31 15.38
C ARG A 21 1.72 -11.50 16.68
N ASP A 22 1.27 -10.42 17.30
CA ASP A 22 0.41 -10.44 18.50
C ASP A 22 -1.06 -10.78 18.19
N GLY A 23 -1.42 -10.90 16.91
CA GLY A 23 -2.77 -11.19 16.44
C GLY A 23 -3.63 -9.94 16.22
N SER A 24 -3.14 -8.75 16.50
CA SER A 24 -3.84 -7.51 16.14
C SER A 24 -3.92 -7.35 14.63
N VAL A 25 -4.95 -6.67 14.16
CA VAL A 25 -5.23 -6.46 12.74
C VAL A 25 -5.09 -4.98 12.39
N VAL A 26 -4.41 -4.69 11.30
CA VAL A 26 -4.27 -3.33 10.78
C VAL A 26 -5.00 -3.23 9.43
N ALA A 27 -5.88 -2.24 9.31
CA ALA A 27 -6.55 -1.87 8.06
C ALA A 27 -5.82 -0.67 7.46
N TRP A 28 -5.35 -0.83 6.23
CA TRP A 28 -4.73 0.20 5.41
C TRP A 28 -5.73 0.62 4.34
N MET A 29 -6.14 1.88 4.34
CA MET A 29 -7.26 2.33 3.53
C MET A 29 -6.88 3.49 2.64
N ARG A 30 -7.43 3.48 1.43
CA ARG A 30 -7.39 4.62 0.53
C ARG A 30 -8.02 5.84 1.19
N ASP A 31 -7.39 7.00 0.99
CA ASP A 31 -7.89 8.29 1.45
C ASP A 31 -8.67 9.03 0.34
N ASN A 32 -9.96 9.23 0.57
CA ASN A 32 -10.82 10.11 -0.21
C ASN A 32 -11.29 11.34 0.60
N GLY A 33 -10.62 11.58 1.74
CA GLY A 33 -10.89 12.71 2.63
C GLY A 33 -10.22 14.02 2.17
N PRO A 34 -10.23 15.03 3.05
CA PRO A 34 -9.52 16.28 2.83
C PRO A 34 -8.00 16.10 2.98
N PRO A 35 -7.18 17.03 2.44
CA PRO A 35 -5.74 17.02 2.65
C PRO A 35 -5.35 17.08 4.15
N PRO A 36 -4.15 16.54 4.52
CA PRO A 36 -3.16 15.90 3.65
C PRO A 36 -3.62 14.53 3.16
N HIS A 37 -3.31 14.19 1.91
CA HIS A 37 -3.68 12.89 1.36
C HIS A 37 -2.67 11.81 1.76
N ARG A 38 -3.07 10.95 2.71
CA ARG A 38 -2.28 9.86 3.26
C ARG A 38 -3.03 8.55 3.23
N LEU A 39 -2.32 7.44 3.10
CA LEU A 39 -2.90 6.14 3.34
C LEU A 39 -3.40 6.10 4.78
N LEU A 40 -4.70 5.85 4.97
CA LEU A 40 -5.30 5.81 6.30
C LEU A 40 -5.04 4.47 6.97
N ARG A 41 -4.90 4.49 8.29
CA ARG A 41 -4.64 3.32 9.13
C ARG A 41 -5.64 3.26 10.28
N ALA A 42 -6.18 2.07 10.56
CA ALA A 42 -6.95 1.76 11.75
C ALA A 42 -6.54 0.39 12.29
N GLU A 43 -6.71 0.16 13.60
CA GLU A 43 -6.25 -1.04 14.26
C GLU A 43 -7.35 -1.71 15.07
N SER A 44 -7.29 -3.03 15.16
CA SER A 44 -8.12 -3.86 16.00
C SER A 44 -7.27 -4.80 16.84
N THR A 45 -7.50 -4.85 18.14
CA THR A 45 -6.85 -5.77 19.08
C THR A 45 -7.73 -6.94 19.47
N ASP A 46 -8.96 -7.00 18.96
CA ASP A 46 -9.98 -8.01 19.25
C ASP A 46 -10.42 -8.82 18.02
N ARG A 47 -9.49 -9.04 17.08
CA ARG A 47 -9.70 -9.82 15.86
C ARG A 47 -10.71 -9.21 14.88
N GLY A 48 -10.80 -7.90 14.84
CA GLY A 48 -11.67 -7.17 13.92
C GLY A 48 -13.08 -6.93 14.43
N GLU A 49 -13.37 -7.16 15.72
CA GLU A 49 -14.68 -6.85 16.29
C GLU A 49 -14.87 -5.36 16.46
N THR A 50 -13.85 -4.67 16.99
CA THR A 50 -13.83 -3.21 17.11
C THR A 50 -12.53 -2.63 16.52
N TRP A 51 -12.58 -1.36 16.15
CA TRP A 51 -11.51 -0.67 15.45
C TRP A 51 -11.25 0.71 16.05
N THR A 52 -9.99 1.12 16.08
CA THR A 52 -9.67 2.52 16.33
C THR A 52 -10.22 3.40 15.21
N PRO A 53 -10.45 4.70 15.43
CA PRO A 53 -10.67 5.63 14.33
C PRO A 53 -9.51 5.58 13.34
N ALA A 54 -9.82 5.79 12.04
CA ALA A 54 -8.82 5.89 11.00
C ALA A 54 -7.98 7.17 11.18
N VAL A 55 -6.65 7.03 11.05
CA VAL A 55 -5.70 8.13 11.13
C VAL A 55 -4.74 8.11 9.94
N ASP A 56 -4.13 9.23 9.63
CA ASP A 56 -3.11 9.32 8.59
C ASP A 56 -1.88 8.50 8.95
N SER A 57 -1.35 7.76 7.98
CA SER A 57 -0.01 7.16 8.04
C SER A 57 1.03 8.11 7.43
N GLU A 58 2.31 7.71 7.43
CA GLU A 58 3.37 8.45 6.73
C GLU A 58 3.30 8.32 5.19
N ILE A 59 2.55 7.35 4.66
CA ILE A 59 2.54 7.01 3.24
C ILE A 59 1.60 7.96 2.48
N PRO A 60 2.07 8.72 1.47
CA PRO A 60 1.20 9.50 0.61
C PRO A 60 0.19 8.62 -0.13
N ASN A 61 -1.04 9.11 -0.30
CA ASN A 61 -2.07 8.41 -1.07
C ASN A 61 -2.99 9.39 -1.81
N PRO A 62 -2.95 9.46 -3.14
CA PRO A 62 -3.72 10.44 -3.93
C PRO A 62 -5.19 10.03 -4.14
N GLY A 63 -5.78 9.31 -3.23
CA GLY A 63 -7.09 8.72 -3.46
C GLY A 63 -7.05 7.55 -4.44
N SER A 64 -6.09 6.64 -4.25
CA SER A 64 -5.93 5.43 -5.06
C SER A 64 -5.83 4.18 -4.19
N GLY A 65 -6.42 3.08 -4.65
CA GLY A 65 -6.29 1.79 -3.98
C GLY A 65 -4.83 1.36 -3.87
N ALA A 66 -4.48 0.78 -2.73
CA ALA A 66 -3.15 0.24 -2.44
C ALA A 66 -3.28 -1.15 -1.82
N GLU A 67 -2.20 -1.92 -1.79
CA GLU A 67 -2.15 -3.19 -1.07
C GLU A 67 -0.99 -3.18 -0.09
N VAL A 68 -1.22 -3.73 1.10
CA VAL A 68 -0.16 -4.06 2.06
C VAL A 68 -0.19 -5.55 2.32
N ARG A 69 0.96 -6.20 2.21
CA ARG A 69 1.10 -7.65 2.38
C ARG A 69 2.19 -7.99 3.36
N VAL A 70 1.89 -8.94 4.25
CA VAL A 70 2.88 -9.57 5.12
C VAL A 70 3.54 -10.71 4.34
N LEU A 71 4.86 -10.68 4.22
CA LEU A 71 5.65 -11.73 3.60
C LEU A 71 5.88 -12.89 4.58
N ARG A 72 6.19 -14.07 4.04
CA ARG A 72 6.57 -15.25 4.86
C ARG A 72 7.77 -15.01 5.77
N SER A 73 8.65 -14.07 5.40
CA SER A 73 9.78 -13.63 6.21
C SER A 73 9.42 -12.69 7.36
N GLY A 74 8.18 -12.18 7.39
CA GLY A 74 7.67 -11.27 8.41
C GLY A 74 7.79 -9.78 8.05
N GLU A 75 8.51 -9.42 6.98
CA GLU A 75 8.49 -8.03 6.49
C GLU A 75 7.13 -7.71 5.85
N TRP A 76 6.73 -6.45 5.94
CA TRP A 76 5.52 -5.95 5.28
C TRP A 76 5.89 -5.17 4.03
N ILE A 77 5.14 -5.37 2.96
CA ILE A 77 5.30 -4.65 1.71
C ILE A 77 4.02 -3.87 1.43
N PHE A 78 4.16 -2.55 1.32
CA PHE A 78 3.17 -1.68 0.70
C PHE A 78 3.46 -1.58 -0.79
N ILE A 79 2.41 -1.58 -1.61
CA ILE A 79 2.44 -1.20 -3.02
C ILE A 79 1.31 -0.23 -3.31
N GLY A 80 1.64 0.92 -3.88
CA GLY A 80 0.68 2.00 -4.17
C GLY A 80 1.34 3.22 -4.75
N ASN A 81 0.56 4.27 -4.94
CA ASN A 81 1.09 5.57 -5.31
C ASN A 81 1.80 6.20 -4.10
N ASP A 82 2.94 6.86 -4.32
CA ASP A 82 3.78 7.49 -3.31
C ASP A 82 3.78 9.03 -3.41
N VAL A 83 2.69 9.58 -3.90
CA VAL A 83 2.43 11.01 -4.09
C VAL A 83 1.08 11.39 -3.51
N GLU A 84 0.90 12.65 -3.11
CA GLU A 84 -0.37 13.13 -2.57
C GLU A 84 -1.40 13.47 -3.66
N ASN A 85 -0.93 13.76 -4.88
CA ASN A 85 -1.80 14.16 -5.97
C ASN A 85 -1.42 13.46 -7.28
N GLY A 86 -2.43 13.03 -8.02
CA GLY A 86 -2.24 12.28 -9.26
C GLY A 86 -1.85 10.82 -9.03
N ARG A 87 -1.64 10.07 -10.12
CA ARG A 87 -1.29 8.65 -10.08
C ARG A 87 -0.10 8.36 -10.99
N HIS A 88 0.81 9.32 -11.12
CA HIS A 88 1.93 9.27 -12.07
C HIS A 88 3.14 8.47 -11.56
N SER A 89 3.06 7.89 -10.37
CA SER A 89 4.06 6.96 -9.83
C SER A 89 3.41 5.77 -9.15
N LEU A 90 4.10 4.63 -9.15
CA LEU A 90 3.77 3.45 -8.34
C LEU A 90 5.03 2.96 -7.67
N ALA A 91 4.98 2.81 -6.36
CA ALA A 91 6.13 2.45 -5.53
C ALA A 91 5.85 1.23 -4.67
N VAL A 92 6.92 0.59 -4.24
CA VAL A 92 6.93 -0.40 -3.15
C VAL A 92 7.72 0.14 -1.99
N TRP A 93 7.17 0.01 -0.79
CA TRP A 93 7.82 0.34 0.46
C TRP A 93 7.89 -0.91 1.32
N MET A 94 8.95 -1.06 2.12
CA MET A 94 9.12 -2.22 2.98
C MET A 94 9.33 -1.79 4.43
N SER A 95 8.57 -2.42 5.30
CA SER A 95 8.66 -2.32 6.76
C SER A 95 9.25 -3.61 7.34
N GLN A 96 10.06 -3.47 8.40
CA GLN A 96 10.63 -4.58 9.17
C GLN A 96 10.06 -4.67 10.60
N ASP A 97 9.18 -3.74 10.96
CA ASP A 97 8.60 -3.52 12.28
C ASP A 97 7.06 -3.50 12.25
N GLU A 98 6.46 -4.35 11.41
CA GLU A 98 5.01 -4.57 11.33
C GLU A 98 4.22 -3.30 10.95
N GLY A 99 4.82 -2.46 10.07
CA GLY A 99 4.18 -1.28 9.51
C GLY A 99 4.28 -0.04 10.39
N GLU A 100 5.13 -0.06 11.46
CA GLU A 100 5.38 1.14 12.26
C GLU A 100 6.27 2.14 11.51
N THR A 101 7.31 1.64 10.83
CA THR A 101 8.16 2.45 9.94
C THR A 101 8.37 1.78 8.58
N TRP A 102 8.63 2.58 7.55
CA TRP A 102 8.81 2.13 6.17
C TRP A 102 10.18 2.57 5.66
N GLY A 103 11.22 1.84 6.10
CA GLY A 103 12.63 2.22 5.92
C GLY A 103 13.17 2.07 4.49
N PHE A 104 12.57 1.23 3.64
CA PHE A 104 13.02 1.02 2.27
C PHE A 104 11.90 1.37 1.30
N ARG A 105 12.25 2.14 0.25
CA ARG A 105 11.29 2.67 -0.73
C ARG A 105 11.88 2.57 -2.13
N ARG A 106 11.11 2.08 -3.10
CA ARG A 106 11.54 2.06 -4.50
C ARG A 106 10.35 2.18 -5.44
N ARG A 107 10.48 3.04 -6.45
CA ARG A 107 9.48 3.16 -7.51
C ARG A 107 9.60 2.01 -8.49
N LEU A 108 8.46 1.41 -8.84
CA LEU A 108 8.32 0.43 -9.91
C LEU A 108 8.22 1.12 -11.26
N VAL A 109 7.46 2.21 -11.30
CA VAL A 109 7.21 3.00 -12.50
C VAL A 109 6.89 4.44 -12.13
N GLU A 110 7.30 5.36 -13.00
CA GLU A 110 7.05 6.79 -12.88
C GLU A 110 6.89 7.42 -14.25
N ALA A 111 5.99 8.40 -14.36
CA ALA A 111 5.83 9.29 -15.47
C ALA A 111 5.85 10.74 -14.99
N GLN A 112 5.92 11.70 -15.88
CA GLN A 112 5.69 13.09 -15.52
C GLN A 112 4.25 13.28 -15.05
N ALA A 113 4.03 14.19 -14.11
CA ALA A 113 2.69 14.49 -13.62
C ALA A 113 1.75 14.84 -14.79
N GLY A 114 0.60 14.18 -14.83
CA GLY A 114 -0.37 14.32 -15.91
C GLY A 114 -0.10 13.50 -17.18
N GLN A 115 1.06 12.82 -17.29
CA GLN A 115 1.42 12.04 -18.49
C GLN A 115 1.13 10.54 -18.37
N GLY A 116 0.77 10.07 -17.18
CA GLY A 116 0.44 8.68 -16.94
C GLY A 116 -0.38 8.49 -15.68
N SER A 117 -1.06 7.35 -15.59
CA SER A 117 -1.80 6.93 -14.40
C SER A 117 -1.51 5.46 -14.13
N PHE A 118 -1.06 5.17 -12.91
CA PHE A 118 -0.78 3.82 -12.41
C PHE A 118 -1.65 3.61 -11.16
N SER A 119 -2.47 2.55 -11.16
CA SER A 119 -3.45 2.39 -10.09
C SER A 119 -3.82 0.93 -9.85
N TYR A 120 -4.44 0.70 -8.70
CA TYR A 120 -5.01 -0.59 -8.32
C TYR A 120 -4.01 -1.73 -8.40
N PRO A 121 -2.86 -1.63 -7.72
CA PRO A 121 -1.89 -2.71 -7.72
C PRO A 121 -2.43 -3.92 -6.98
N SER A 122 -1.92 -5.09 -7.34
CA SER A 122 -2.03 -6.32 -6.58
C SER A 122 -0.66 -6.95 -6.42
N LEU A 123 -0.40 -7.56 -5.27
CA LEU A 123 0.91 -8.10 -4.90
C LEU A 123 0.81 -9.56 -4.47
N LEU A 124 1.68 -10.41 -5.00
CA LEU A 124 1.80 -11.82 -4.64
C LEU A 124 3.26 -12.16 -4.28
N GLU A 125 3.47 -12.89 -3.19
CA GLU A 125 4.73 -13.59 -2.91
C GLU A 125 4.65 -15.02 -3.43
N ALA A 126 5.47 -15.37 -4.42
CA ALA A 126 5.57 -16.70 -4.97
C ALA A 126 6.32 -17.66 -4.02
N ARG A 127 6.22 -18.98 -4.26
CA ARG A 127 6.85 -19.99 -3.39
C ARG A 127 8.37 -19.87 -3.33
N ASP A 128 8.99 -19.39 -4.40
CA ASP A 128 10.44 -19.15 -4.50
C ASP A 128 10.93 -17.84 -3.86
N GLY A 129 10.01 -17.08 -3.22
CA GLY A 129 10.30 -15.82 -2.54
C GLY A 129 10.34 -14.59 -3.46
N TRP A 130 10.06 -14.76 -4.76
CA TRP A 130 9.88 -13.64 -5.66
C TRP A 130 8.53 -12.96 -5.43
N LEU A 131 8.52 -11.66 -5.63
CA LEU A 131 7.33 -10.84 -5.58
C LEU A 131 6.85 -10.55 -7.00
N HIS A 132 5.56 -10.68 -7.20
CA HIS A 132 4.88 -10.38 -8.45
C HIS A 132 3.86 -9.28 -8.19
N ALA A 133 3.91 -8.21 -8.95
CA ALA A 133 2.93 -7.13 -8.89
C ALA A 133 2.27 -6.95 -10.24
N THR A 134 0.98 -6.64 -10.22
CA THR A 134 0.23 -6.17 -11.39
C THR A 134 -0.43 -4.84 -11.06
N TRP A 135 -0.68 -4.01 -12.07
CA TRP A 135 -1.38 -2.74 -11.91
C TRP A 135 -2.04 -2.31 -13.23
N SER A 136 -3.04 -1.43 -13.12
CA SER A 136 -3.60 -0.73 -14.26
C SER A 136 -2.70 0.43 -14.66
N GLU A 137 -2.36 0.52 -15.93
CA GLU A 137 -1.54 1.57 -16.53
C GLU A 137 -2.33 2.28 -17.63
N ALA A 138 -2.39 3.62 -17.57
CA ALA A 138 -2.93 4.46 -18.62
C ALA A 138 -1.85 5.46 -19.06
N ILE A 139 -1.35 5.32 -20.30
CA ILE A 139 -0.33 6.21 -20.90
C ILE A 139 -0.70 6.45 -22.37
N GLY A 140 -0.64 7.71 -22.78
CA GLY A 140 -0.87 8.09 -24.20
C GLY A 140 -2.24 7.67 -24.73
N GLY A 141 -3.28 7.68 -23.90
CA GLY A 141 -4.64 7.28 -24.26
C GLY A 141 -4.85 5.77 -24.38
N ARG A 142 -3.90 4.96 -23.97
CA ARG A 142 -4.00 3.50 -23.92
C ARG A 142 -4.08 3.01 -22.49
N GLU A 143 -4.98 2.07 -22.23
CA GLU A 143 -5.12 1.39 -20.94
C GLU A 143 -4.67 -0.06 -21.07
N THR A 144 -3.92 -0.56 -20.10
CA THR A 144 -3.42 -1.94 -20.07
C THR A 144 -3.15 -2.39 -18.63
N ILE A 145 -2.93 -3.69 -18.46
CA ILE A 145 -2.40 -4.25 -17.23
C ILE A 145 -0.92 -4.51 -17.42
N ARG A 146 -0.12 -4.05 -16.46
CA ARG A 146 1.31 -4.34 -16.38
C ARG A 146 1.60 -5.36 -15.28
N HIS A 147 2.73 -6.02 -15.44
CA HIS A 147 3.27 -6.96 -14.47
C HIS A 147 4.76 -6.65 -14.23
N ALA A 148 5.19 -6.73 -12.98
CA ALA A 148 6.59 -6.72 -12.59
C ALA A 148 6.91 -7.91 -11.69
N ARG A 149 8.15 -8.41 -11.80
CA ARG A 149 8.73 -9.40 -10.91
C ARG A 149 9.98 -8.81 -10.26
N PHE A 150 10.05 -8.84 -8.94
CA PHE A 150 11.16 -8.29 -8.16
C PHE A 150 11.34 -9.09 -6.86
N ASN A 151 12.32 -8.72 -6.04
CA ASN A 151 12.58 -9.37 -4.76
C ASN A 151 12.94 -8.35 -3.68
N ARG A 152 13.06 -8.81 -2.43
CA ARG A 152 13.42 -7.97 -1.29
C ARG A 152 14.78 -7.29 -1.44
N ALA A 153 15.77 -7.96 -2.03
CA ALA A 153 17.09 -7.38 -2.28
C ALA A 153 16.99 -6.16 -3.22
N TRP A 154 16.15 -6.27 -4.25
CA TRP A 154 15.89 -5.15 -5.16
C TRP A 154 15.26 -3.95 -4.42
N ILE A 155 14.30 -4.16 -3.53
CA ILE A 155 13.69 -3.07 -2.74
C ILE A 155 14.76 -2.40 -1.85
N ARG A 156 15.57 -3.20 -1.15
CA ARG A 156 16.61 -2.71 -0.23
C ARG A 156 17.72 -1.93 -0.92
N ALA A 157 18.09 -2.30 -2.15
CA ALA A 157 19.16 -1.65 -2.90
C ALA A 157 18.87 -0.16 -3.22
N ALA A 158 17.62 0.29 -3.15
CA ALA A 158 17.23 1.69 -3.34
C ALA A 158 17.36 2.53 -2.05
N GLY A 159 17.43 1.91 -0.88
CA GLY A 159 17.53 2.57 0.43
C GLY A 159 18.88 3.23 0.72
N LEU A 160 19.79 3.30 -0.24
CA LEU A 160 21.10 3.95 -0.12
C LEU A 160 21.20 5.26 -0.91
N ASN A 161 20.13 5.71 -1.55
CA ASN A 161 20.07 7.03 -2.17
C ASN A 161 19.14 7.95 -1.35
N PRO A 162 19.67 9.08 -0.85
CA PRO A 162 18.91 10.08 -0.12
C PRO A 162 17.85 10.75 -0.98
#